data_7bb2bbea0d72e2e3531d8c7761dc04a4
#
_entry.id   7bb2bbea0d72e2e3531d8c7761dc04a4
#
_cell.length_a   1.000
_cell.length_b   1.000
_cell.length_c   1.000
_cell.angle_alpha   90.00
_cell.angle_beta   90.00
_cell.angle_gamma   90.00
#
_symmetry.space_group_name_H-M   'P 1'
#
loop_
_entity.id
_entity.type
_entity.pdbx_description
1 polymer ?
#
loop_
_entity_poly.entity_id
_entity_poly.type
_entity_poly.pdbx_seq_one_letter_code
_entity_poly.pdbx_strand_id
1 'polypeptide(L)'
;MIYIERTGVSTDAAPLVLYDNILLDGTVTATTEATDAEVGNLLTDSTFDFWKPTTTSGTISLALGTTATASALGISGHDLGTQGATVVIKRGVTTLATINPTDDSTIIALFASGTDTAYSVEISGATAAPYISNLFLGVPLVFESGIIPSYTPLWMAEDVELLMNESLGGQFFQNRVIRKSANTNVNLNILDRTFIEGVDFQAFRRHFNDGRTFFFAAGPSTFEDDGSFCRRSGDTLKPTFTNDGIFYQVGMNLEAFVG
;
A
#
# COMPACT_ATOMS: atom_id res chain seq x y z
N MET A 1 -1.00 -5.67 7.98
CA MET A 1 0.20 -5.58 8.88
C MET A 1 1.05 -4.39 8.48
N ILE A 2 1.54 -3.62 9.43
CA ILE A 2 2.54 -2.57 9.20
C ILE A 2 3.83 -2.97 9.94
N TYR A 3 4.94 -3.07 9.21
CA TYR A 3 6.25 -3.35 9.75
C TYR A 3 7.13 -2.10 9.70
N ILE A 4 7.78 -1.75 10.79
CA ILE A 4 8.68 -0.60 10.87
C ILE A 4 10.05 -1.07 11.34
N GLU A 5 11.06 -0.90 10.48
CA GLU A 5 12.45 -0.96 10.92
C GLU A 5 12.79 0.35 11.63
N ARG A 6 12.95 0.29 12.95
CA ARG A 6 13.04 1.52 13.77
C ARG A 6 14.39 2.25 13.66
N THR A 7 15.38 1.60 13.10
CA THR A 7 16.69 2.24 12.90
C THR A 7 16.66 3.18 11.70
N GLY A 8 16.70 4.48 11.97
CA GLY A 8 16.73 5.52 10.92
C GLY A 8 15.37 5.93 10.36
N VAL A 9 14.24 5.46 10.92
CA VAL A 9 12.89 5.92 10.59
C VAL A 9 12.49 7.03 11.56
N SER A 10 12.15 8.21 11.03
CA SER A 10 11.78 9.40 11.82
C SER A 10 10.32 9.83 11.68
N THR A 11 9.55 9.22 10.77
CA THR A 11 8.23 9.72 10.34
C THR A 11 7.15 8.64 10.40
N ASP A 12 7.28 7.73 11.36
CA ASP A 12 6.40 6.57 11.50
C ASP A 12 5.08 6.85 12.26
N ALA A 13 4.94 8.04 12.87
CA ALA A 13 3.75 8.42 13.62
C ALA A 13 2.72 9.24 12.82
N ALA A 14 3.10 9.73 11.64
CA ALA A 14 2.24 10.56 10.80
C ALA A 14 1.58 9.72 9.69
N PRO A 15 0.41 10.15 9.18
CA PRO A 15 -0.19 9.53 8.02
C PRO A 15 0.73 9.60 6.80
N LEU A 16 0.75 8.54 6.00
CA LEU A 16 1.60 8.48 4.82
C LEU A 16 0.93 7.76 3.65
N VAL A 17 1.42 8.05 2.46
CA VAL A 17 1.04 7.36 1.22
C VAL A 17 2.28 6.90 0.45
N LEU A 18 2.19 5.71 -0.18
CA LEU A 18 3.19 5.18 -1.10
C LEU A 18 2.56 5.19 -2.50
N TYR A 19 3.05 6.05 -3.39
CA TYR A 19 2.44 6.24 -4.71
C TYR A 19 3.46 6.31 -5.85
N ASP A 20 4.66 6.80 -5.58
CA ASP A 20 5.74 6.97 -6.56
C ASP A 20 6.63 5.73 -6.54
N ASN A 21 6.29 4.76 -7.37
CA ASN A 21 6.89 3.42 -7.36
C ASN A 21 8.11 3.35 -8.28
N ILE A 22 9.30 3.29 -7.72
CA ILE A 22 10.57 3.21 -8.48
C ILE A 22 10.71 1.91 -9.29
N LEU A 23 9.88 0.89 -9.06
CA LEU A 23 9.84 -0.30 -9.91
C LEU A 23 9.48 0.04 -11.36
N LEU A 24 8.73 1.13 -11.57
CA LEU A 24 8.33 1.60 -12.90
C LEU A 24 9.47 2.31 -13.66
N ASP A 25 10.54 2.71 -12.97
CA ASP A 25 11.67 3.46 -13.54
C ASP A 25 12.82 2.56 -13.99
N GLY A 26 12.71 1.25 -13.79
CA GLY A 26 13.79 0.31 -14.04
C GLY A 26 13.37 -0.96 -14.73
N THR A 27 14.29 -1.90 -14.80
CA THR A 27 14.04 -3.26 -15.27
C THR A 27 13.80 -4.16 -14.06
N VAL A 28 12.58 -4.71 -13.99
CA VAL A 28 12.21 -5.68 -12.95
C VAL A 28 12.33 -7.09 -13.53
N THR A 29 13.00 -7.97 -12.81
CA THR A 29 13.17 -9.37 -13.15
C THR A 29 12.91 -10.26 -11.96
N ALA A 30 12.54 -11.52 -12.19
CA ALA A 30 12.41 -12.51 -11.11
C ALA A 30 13.29 -13.75 -11.41
N THR A 31 13.71 -14.44 -10.34
CA THR A 31 14.51 -15.67 -10.49
C THR A 31 13.74 -16.81 -11.13
N THR A 32 12.43 -16.89 -10.85
CA THR A 32 11.50 -17.87 -11.42
C THR A 32 10.12 -17.27 -11.54
N GLU A 33 9.36 -17.70 -12.56
CA GLU A 33 8.01 -17.25 -12.86
C GLU A 33 7.15 -18.42 -13.30
N ALA A 34 5.96 -18.55 -12.74
CA ALA A 34 4.98 -19.52 -13.23
C ALA A 34 4.31 -18.96 -14.51
N THR A 35 3.78 -19.85 -15.34
CA THR A 35 3.02 -19.45 -16.54
C THR A 35 1.83 -18.60 -16.15
N ASP A 36 1.59 -17.51 -16.88
CA ASP A 36 0.53 -16.52 -16.65
C ASP A 36 0.64 -15.77 -15.29
N ALA A 37 1.85 -15.77 -14.68
CA ALA A 37 2.11 -15.13 -13.40
C ALA A 37 3.50 -14.46 -13.38
N GLU A 38 3.76 -13.67 -14.42
CA GLU A 38 5.05 -13.02 -14.68
C GLU A 38 5.25 -11.81 -13.74
N VAL A 39 6.52 -11.44 -13.52
CA VAL A 39 6.90 -10.30 -12.67
C VAL A 39 6.36 -8.97 -13.20
N GLY A 40 6.10 -8.86 -14.48
CA GLY A 40 5.46 -7.70 -15.11
C GLY A 40 4.09 -7.37 -14.55
N ASN A 41 3.38 -8.35 -13.99
CA ASN A 41 2.07 -8.15 -13.35
C ASN A 41 2.16 -7.25 -12.11
N LEU A 42 3.31 -7.22 -11.42
CA LEU A 42 3.55 -6.34 -10.26
C LEU A 42 3.61 -4.84 -10.61
N LEU A 43 3.74 -4.51 -11.91
CA LEU A 43 3.87 -3.14 -12.39
C LEU A 43 2.52 -2.53 -12.80
N THR A 44 1.43 -3.24 -12.56
CA THR A 44 0.06 -2.80 -12.88
C THR A 44 -0.69 -2.36 -11.62
N ASP A 45 -1.77 -1.59 -11.80
CA ASP A 45 -2.70 -1.22 -10.72
C ASP A 45 -3.75 -2.34 -10.45
N SER A 46 -3.61 -3.51 -11.10
CA SER A 46 -4.53 -4.64 -10.99
C SER A 46 -4.27 -5.42 -9.69
N THR A 47 -5.34 -5.78 -8.99
CA THR A 47 -5.28 -6.71 -7.85
C THR A 47 -5.65 -8.14 -8.26
N PHE A 48 -5.99 -8.35 -9.53
CA PHE A 48 -6.33 -9.67 -10.08
C PHE A 48 -5.10 -10.38 -10.63
N ASP A 49 -4.20 -9.66 -11.31
CA ASP A 49 -2.95 -10.20 -11.83
C ASP A 49 -1.92 -10.30 -10.70
N PHE A 50 -1.04 -11.28 -10.78
CA PHE A 50 -0.03 -11.50 -9.74
C PHE A 50 1.24 -12.11 -10.33
N TRP A 51 2.33 -11.95 -9.62
CA TRP A 51 3.54 -12.75 -9.80
C TRP A 51 3.53 -13.95 -8.86
N LYS A 52 4.02 -15.08 -9.39
CA LYS A 52 4.18 -16.32 -8.61
C LYS A 52 5.44 -17.04 -9.04
N PRO A 53 6.37 -17.40 -8.14
CA PRO A 53 7.52 -18.23 -8.50
C PRO A 53 7.08 -19.68 -8.79
N THR A 54 7.91 -20.43 -9.49
CA THR A 54 7.69 -21.88 -9.72
C THR A 54 8.07 -22.73 -8.49
N THR A 55 8.69 -22.14 -7.48
CA THR A 55 9.18 -22.80 -6.26
C THR A 55 8.70 -22.09 -5.00
N THR A 56 9.00 -22.64 -3.83
CA THR A 56 8.67 -22.05 -2.53
C THR A 56 9.51 -20.81 -2.17
N SER A 57 10.37 -20.38 -3.06
CA SER A 57 11.22 -19.20 -2.91
C SER A 57 11.38 -18.48 -4.23
N GLY A 58 11.65 -17.18 -4.17
CA GLY A 58 11.90 -16.36 -5.35
C GLY A 58 12.51 -15.02 -4.97
N THR A 59 13.18 -14.39 -5.92
CA THR A 59 13.74 -13.05 -5.76
C THR A 59 13.25 -12.18 -6.88
N ILE A 60 12.66 -11.05 -6.54
CA ILE A 60 12.31 -9.96 -7.44
C ILE A 60 13.45 -8.96 -7.37
N SER A 61 14.07 -8.64 -8.50
CA SER A 61 15.21 -7.73 -8.61
C SER A 61 14.86 -6.52 -9.46
N LEU A 62 15.20 -5.34 -8.99
CA LEU A 62 15.12 -4.07 -9.71
C LEU A 62 16.51 -3.58 -10.08
N ALA A 63 16.73 -3.31 -11.36
CA ALA A 63 17.91 -2.64 -11.87
C ALA A 63 17.52 -1.30 -12.49
N LEU A 64 18.07 -0.20 -11.94
CA LEU A 64 17.81 1.17 -12.36
C LEU A 64 18.94 1.70 -13.25
N GLY A 65 18.58 2.52 -14.23
CA GLY A 65 19.56 3.22 -15.07
C GLY A 65 20.25 4.40 -14.35
N THR A 66 19.59 4.96 -13.32
CA THR A 66 20.10 6.00 -12.43
C THR A 66 19.79 5.63 -10.99
N THR A 67 20.50 6.21 -10.04
CA THR A 67 20.23 5.95 -8.62
C THR A 67 18.85 6.48 -8.23
N ALA A 68 18.08 5.68 -7.48
CA ALA A 68 16.85 6.12 -6.83
C ALA A 68 16.91 5.87 -5.31
N THR A 69 16.11 6.61 -4.57
CA THR A 69 16.02 6.49 -3.12
C THR A 69 14.82 5.62 -2.75
N ALA A 70 15.01 4.71 -1.78
CA ALA A 70 13.91 3.97 -1.18
C ALA A 70 14.01 3.98 0.35
N SER A 71 12.87 4.05 1.01
CA SER A 71 12.69 3.95 2.46
C SER A 71 11.39 3.26 2.85
N ALA A 72 10.63 2.78 1.88
CA ALA A 72 9.39 2.05 2.11
C ALA A 72 9.16 0.96 1.05
N LEU A 73 8.52 -0.12 1.49
CA LEU A 73 7.98 -1.18 0.65
C LEU A 73 6.51 -1.36 0.97
N GLY A 74 5.69 -1.57 -0.05
CA GLY A 74 4.29 -1.98 0.08
C GLY A 74 4.04 -3.30 -0.65
N ILE A 75 3.32 -4.24 -0.03
CA ILE A 75 2.88 -5.50 -0.65
C ILE A 75 1.40 -5.67 -0.37
N SER A 76 0.62 -5.99 -1.41
CA SER A 76 -0.82 -6.27 -1.27
C SER A 76 -1.27 -7.39 -2.20
N GLY A 77 -2.37 -8.05 -1.84
CA GLY A 77 -2.88 -9.19 -2.59
C GLY A 77 -1.88 -10.35 -2.62
N HIS A 78 -1.57 -10.92 -1.47
CA HIS A 78 -0.56 -11.97 -1.30
C HIS A 78 -1.04 -13.05 -0.34
N ASP A 79 -0.38 -14.21 -0.36
CA ASP A 79 -0.58 -15.33 0.57
C ASP A 79 0.66 -15.64 1.43
N LEU A 80 1.54 -14.64 1.62
CA LEU A 80 2.82 -14.81 2.30
C LEU A 80 2.68 -15.29 3.76
N GLY A 81 1.66 -14.80 4.48
CA GLY A 81 1.36 -15.23 5.85
C GLY A 81 0.87 -16.67 5.89
N THR A 82 -0.12 -17.02 5.07
CA THR A 82 -0.61 -18.39 4.92
C THR A 82 0.49 -19.38 4.56
N GLN A 83 1.46 -18.96 3.72
CA GLN A 83 2.59 -19.81 3.34
C GLN A 83 3.74 -19.81 4.38
N GLY A 84 3.70 -18.97 5.41
CA GLY A 84 4.76 -18.84 6.40
C GLY A 84 6.08 -18.31 5.80
N ALA A 85 5.99 -17.47 4.79
CA ALA A 85 7.13 -16.95 4.06
C ALA A 85 7.91 -15.89 4.87
N THR A 86 9.21 -15.81 4.64
CA THR A 86 10.05 -14.70 5.08
C THR A 86 10.36 -13.80 3.89
N VAL A 87 10.18 -12.49 4.04
CA VAL A 87 10.47 -11.47 3.04
C VAL A 87 11.68 -10.65 3.48
N VAL A 88 12.71 -10.59 2.67
CA VAL A 88 13.93 -9.81 2.93
C VAL A 88 14.08 -8.74 1.86
N ILE A 89 14.17 -7.49 2.29
CA ILE A 89 14.37 -6.33 1.42
C ILE A 89 15.84 -5.97 1.42
N LYS A 90 16.44 -5.81 0.25
CA LYS A 90 17.84 -5.44 0.12
C LYS A 90 18.05 -4.25 -0.81
N ARG A 91 19.10 -3.49 -0.52
CA ARG A 91 19.71 -2.46 -1.36
C ARG A 91 21.12 -2.92 -1.71
N GLY A 92 21.34 -3.29 -2.97
CA GLY A 92 22.55 -4.01 -3.35
C GLY A 92 22.70 -5.28 -2.53
N VAL A 93 23.76 -5.36 -1.73
CA VAL A 93 24.02 -6.49 -0.81
C VAL A 93 23.55 -6.25 0.62
N THR A 94 23.10 -5.04 0.95
CA THR A 94 22.71 -4.64 2.31
C THR A 94 21.25 -4.97 2.57
N THR A 95 20.99 -5.77 3.61
CA THR A 95 19.62 -6.00 4.10
C THR A 95 19.08 -4.74 4.75
N LEU A 96 17.91 -4.29 4.32
CA LEU A 96 17.19 -3.14 4.85
C LEU A 96 16.17 -3.56 5.91
N ALA A 97 15.41 -4.61 5.63
CA ALA A 97 14.41 -5.16 6.54
C ALA A 97 14.19 -6.65 6.30
N THR A 98 13.73 -7.35 7.34
CA THR A 98 13.27 -8.74 7.27
C THR A 98 11.88 -8.82 7.89
N ILE A 99 10.91 -9.31 7.15
CA ILE A 99 9.50 -9.39 7.55
C ILE A 99 9.08 -10.85 7.56
N ASN A 100 8.38 -11.25 8.62
CA ASN A 100 7.74 -12.55 8.74
C ASN A 100 6.23 -12.32 8.87
N PRO A 101 5.47 -12.29 7.77
CA PRO A 101 4.04 -12.05 7.80
C PRO A 101 3.33 -13.15 8.59
N THR A 102 2.40 -12.77 9.46
CA THR A 102 1.57 -13.71 10.24
C THR A 102 0.21 -13.98 9.60
N ASP A 103 -0.18 -13.14 8.65
CA ASP A 103 -1.42 -13.19 7.89
C ASP A 103 -1.21 -12.62 6.49
N ASP A 104 -2.25 -12.64 5.66
CA ASP A 104 -2.22 -12.18 4.27
C ASP A 104 -2.70 -10.72 4.11
N SER A 105 -2.74 -9.95 5.20
CA SER A 105 -3.07 -8.52 5.15
C SER A 105 -1.97 -7.71 4.47
N THR A 106 -2.33 -6.55 3.95
CA THR A 106 -1.38 -5.62 3.30
C THR A 106 -0.16 -5.35 4.19
N ILE A 107 1.03 -5.46 3.62
CA ILE A 107 2.30 -5.16 4.29
C ILE A 107 2.76 -3.76 3.86
N ILE A 108 3.07 -2.92 4.85
CA ILE A 108 3.79 -1.66 4.65
C ILE A 108 5.03 -1.72 5.53
N ALA A 109 6.20 -1.72 4.90
CA ALA A 109 7.48 -1.75 5.60
C ALA A 109 8.19 -0.41 5.44
N LEU A 110 8.59 0.18 6.57
CA LEU A 110 9.40 1.40 6.62
C LEU A 110 10.81 1.05 7.12
N PHE A 111 11.83 1.56 6.45
CA PHE A 111 13.23 1.31 6.76
C PHE A 111 14.10 2.53 6.51
N ALA A 112 15.36 2.48 6.96
CA ALA A 112 16.31 3.57 6.78
C ALA A 112 16.47 3.95 5.31
N SER A 113 16.27 5.24 5.00
CA SER A 113 16.40 5.79 3.65
C SER A 113 17.78 5.55 3.07
N GLY A 114 17.85 5.26 1.80
CA GLY A 114 19.12 5.12 1.10
C GLY A 114 18.94 5.02 -0.41
N THR A 115 20.00 5.33 -1.13
CA THR A 115 20.03 5.48 -2.59
C THR A 115 20.92 4.44 -3.22
N ASP A 116 20.45 3.75 -4.25
CA ASP A 116 21.20 2.76 -5.02
C ASP A 116 20.61 2.64 -6.45
N THR A 117 21.29 1.89 -7.30
CA THR A 117 20.81 1.45 -8.63
C THR A 117 20.22 0.04 -8.62
N ALA A 118 20.34 -0.69 -7.51
CA ALA A 118 19.88 -2.06 -7.40
C ALA A 118 19.16 -2.33 -6.09
N TYR A 119 17.97 -2.89 -6.19
CA TYR A 119 17.15 -3.34 -5.07
C TYR A 119 16.67 -4.77 -5.32
N SER A 120 16.39 -5.52 -4.25
CA SER A 120 15.73 -6.82 -4.35
C SER A 120 14.78 -7.09 -3.20
N VAL A 121 13.75 -7.88 -3.50
CA VAL A 121 12.83 -8.47 -2.54
C VAL A 121 12.97 -9.98 -2.64
N GLU A 122 13.51 -10.60 -1.61
CA GLU A 122 13.76 -12.04 -1.55
C GLU A 122 12.66 -12.69 -0.70
N ILE A 123 12.05 -13.74 -1.23
CA ILE A 123 11.02 -14.53 -0.53
C ILE A 123 11.57 -15.93 -0.33
N SER A 124 11.47 -16.43 0.89
CA SER A 124 11.97 -17.75 1.28
C SER A 124 11.14 -18.38 2.40
N GLY A 125 11.34 -19.66 2.66
CA GLY A 125 10.71 -20.37 3.77
C GLY A 125 9.23 -20.73 3.56
N ALA A 126 8.62 -20.37 2.44
CA ALA A 126 7.21 -20.68 2.17
C ALA A 126 6.96 -22.20 2.07
N THR A 127 5.77 -22.62 2.50
CA THR A 127 5.33 -24.04 2.42
C THR A 127 4.89 -24.44 1.02
N ALA A 128 4.37 -23.49 0.23
CA ALA A 128 4.07 -23.63 -1.20
C ALA A 128 4.53 -22.37 -1.94
N ALA A 129 4.49 -22.39 -3.28
CA ALA A 129 4.84 -21.23 -4.09
C ALA A 129 3.89 -20.05 -3.76
N PRO A 130 4.38 -18.96 -3.14
CA PRO A 130 3.55 -17.83 -2.77
C PRO A 130 3.24 -16.95 -4.00
N TYR A 131 2.25 -16.06 -3.87
CA TYR A 131 1.97 -15.05 -4.90
C TYR A 131 1.93 -13.64 -4.30
N ILE A 132 2.13 -12.65 -5.16
CA ILE A 132 2.02 -11.21 -4.85
C ILE A 132 1.35 -10.53 -6.04
N SER A 133 0.31 -9.73 -5.79
CA SER A 133 -0.37 -8.94 -6.83
C SER A 133 0.23 -7.55 -6.99
N ASN A 134 0.48 -6.84 -5.89
CA ASN A 134 0.99 -5.49 -5.95
C ASN A 134 2.25 -5.34 -5.10
N LEU A 135 3.26 -4.71 -5.69
CA LEU A 135 4.54 -4.43 -5.05
C LEU A 135 4.90 -2.96 -5.28
N PHE A 136 5.21 -2.27 -4.21
CA PHE A 136 5.71 -0.89 -4.21
C PHE A 136 7.09 -0.84 -3.58
N LEU A 137 7.98 -0.06 -4.16
CA LEU A 137 9.26 0.32 -3.55
C LEU A 137 9.51 1.81 -3.84
N GLY A 138 9.87 2.60 -2.83
CA GLY A 138 10.11 4.03 -3.02
C GLY A 138 10.19 4.81 -1.71
N VAL A 139 9.87 6.10 -1.80
CA VAL A 139 9.84 7.00 -0.65
C VAL A 139 8.38 7.36 -0.33
N PRO A 140 7.94 7.29 0.94
CA PRO A 140 6.60 7.69 1.31
C PRO A 140 6.44 9.22 1.25
N LEU A 141 5.29 9.70 0.80
CA LEU A 141 4.84 11.05 1.11
C LEU A 141 4.21 11.03 2.49
N VAL A 142 4.84 11.72 3.44
CA VAL A 142 4.39 11.83 4.82
C VAL A 142 3.65 13.15 5.01
N PHE A 143 2.45 13.11 5.57
CA PHE A 143 1.67 14.32 5.85
C PHE A 143 2.16 14.99 7.13
N GLU A 144 2.16 16.33 7.15
CA GLU A 144 2.67 17.13 8.28
C GLU A 144 1.73 17.13 9.49
N SER A 145 0.47 16.73 9.30
CA SER A 145 -0.54 16.71 10.37
C SER A 145 -1.22 15.35 10.50
N GLY A 146 -1.70 15.05 11.70
CA GLY A 146 -2.51 13.87 11.97
C GLY A 146 -3.90 13.93 11.33
N ILE A 147 -4.57 12.80 11.30
CA ILE A 147 -5.94 12.67 10.83
C ILE A 147 -6.89 13.32 11.83
N ILE A 148 -7.86 14.10 11.33
CA ILE A 148 -8.89 14.75 12.17
C ILE A 148 -9.89 13.71 12.72
N PRO A 149 -10.52 13.94 13.88
CA PRO A 149 -11.62 13.11 14.38
C PRO A 149 -12.72 12.86 13.33
N SER A 150 -13.37 11.72 13.43
CA SER A 150 -14.33 11.11 12.48
C SER A 150 -13.71 10.23 11.37
N TYR A 151 -12.45 9.93 11.47
CA TYR A 151 -11.84 8.87 10.67
C TYR A 151 -12.29 7.49 11.18
N THR A 152 -12.73 6.63 10.27
CA THR A 152 -12.95 5.21 10.57
C THR A 152 -11.74 4.43 10.11
N PRO A 153 -11.01 3.74 11.02
CA PRO A 153 -9.87 2.91 10.63
C PRO A 153 -10.24 1.88 9.56
N LEU A 154 -9.35 1.63 8.62
CA LEU A 154 -9.62 0.76 7.48
C LEU A 154 -10.04 -0.65 7.87
N TRP A 155 -9.47 -1.20 8.95
CA TRP A 155 -9.82 -2.52 9.47
C TRP A 155 -11.24 -2.58 10.11
N MET A 156 -11.85 -1.41 10.42
CA MET A 156 -13.23 -1.29 10.91
C MET A 156 -14.20 -0.79 9.84
N ALA A 157 -13.70 -0.40 8.68
CA ALA A 157 -14.47 0.26 7.62
C ALA A 157 -15.02 -0.74 6.57
N GLU A 158 -15.08 -2.05 6.92
CA GLU A 158 -15.58 -3.06 6.01
C GLU A 158 -17.04 -2.78 5.62
N ASP A 159 -17.29 -2.72 4.33
CA ASP A 159 -18.60 -2.60 3.70
C ASP A 159 -18.87 -3.87 2.90
N VAL A 160 -20.03 -4.46 3.14
CA VAL A 160 -20.39 -5.76 2.56
C VAL A 160 -21.65 -5.61 1.71
N GLU A 161 -21.50 -5.78 0.41
CA GLU A 161 -22.63 -5.84 -0.51
C GLU A 161 -23.25 -7.25 -0.46
N LEU A 162 -24.53 -7.31 -0.06
CA LEU A 162 -25.26 -8.55 0.11
C LEU A 162 -26.37 -8.69 -0.94
N LEU A 163 -26.47 -9.85 -1.56
CA LEU A 163 -27.70 -10.25 -2.23
C LEU A 163 -28.64 -10.85 -1.19
N MET A 164 -29.70 -10.11 -0.86
CA MET A 164 -30.74 -10.51 0.06
C MET A 164 -31.99 -10.93 -0.71
N ASN A 165 -32.57 -12.07 -0.37
CA ASN A 165 -33.79 -12.57 -0.97
C ASN A 165 -34.79 -12.94 0.13
N GLU A 166 -36.06 -12.67 -0.12
CA GLU A 166 -37.18 -13.08 0.73
C GLU A 166 -38.32 -13.67 -0.11
N SER A 167 -39.12 -14.55 0.49
CA SER A 167 -40.32 -15.04 -0.14
C SER A 167 -41.46 -14.04 -0.08
N LEU A 168 -42.47 -14.19 -0.92
CA LEU A 168 -43.71 -13.38 -0.88
C LEU A 168 -44.43 -13.45 0.48
N GLY A 169 -44.16 -14.47 1.29
CA GLY A 169 -44.66 -14.62 2.66
C GLY A 169 -43.76 -14.03 3.73
N GLY A 170 -42.73 -13.26 3.37
CA GLY A 170 -41.80 -12.57 4.32
C GLY A 170 -40.76 -13.51 4.97
N GLN A 171 -40.51 -14.69 4.41
CA GLN A 171 -39.49 -15.60 4.90
C GLN A 171 -38.11 -15.20 4.30
N PHE A 172 -37.10 -15.09 5.13
CA PHE A 172 -35.73 -14.78 4.69
C PHE A 172 -35.05 -16.01 4.09
N PHE A 173 -34.44 -15.84 2.93
CA PHE A 173 -33.52 -16.82 2.38
C PHE A 173 -32.08 -16.51 2.80
N GLN A 174 -31.16 -17.45 2.57
CA GLN A 174 -29.76 -17.26 2.85
C GLN A 174 -29.21 -16.10 1.99
N ASN A 175 -28.58 -15.13 2.65
CA ASN A 175 -27.89 -14.03 1.99
C ASN A 175 -26.58 -14.52 1.35
N ARG A 176 -26.22 -13.90 0.21
CA ARG A 176 -24.94 -14.14 -0.45
C ARG A 176 -24.12 -12.85 -0.46
N VAL A 177 -22.88 -12.92 0.00
CA VAL A 177 -21.93 -11.82 -0.15
C VAL A 177 -21.55 -11.71 -1.62
N ILE A 178 -21.74 -10.52 -2.21
CA ILE A 178 -21.36 -10.21 -3.59
C ILE A 178 -19.95 -9.61 -3.59
N ARG A 179 -19.71 -8.63 -2.72
CA ARG A 179 -18.46 -7.89 -2.64
C ARG A 179 -18.18 -7.44 -1.21
N LYS A 180 -16.90 -7.39 -0.88
CA LYS A 180 -16.37 -6.70 0.30
C LYS A 180 -15.47 -5.57 -0.12
N SER A 181 -15.55 -4.44 0.54
CA SER A 181 -14.66 -3.29 0.39
C SER A 181 -14.52 -2.61 1.75
N ALA A 182 -13.52 -1.76 1.91
CA ALA A 182 -13.43 -0.89 3.07
C ALA A 182 -13.42 0.56 2.57
N ASN A 183 -14.40 1.34 3.00
CA ASN A 183 -14.54 2.73 2.58
C ASN A 183 -14.33 3.65 3.77
N THR A 184 -13.42 4.61 3.64
CA THR A 184 -13.15 5.59 4.70
C THR A 184 -12.92 6.98 4.13
N ASN A 185 -13.09 7.99 5.00
CA ASN A 185 -12.78 9.38 4.69
C ASN A 185 -11.62 9.82 5.57
N VAL A 186 -10.51 10.19 4.94
CA VAL A 186 -9.32 10.74 5.62
C VAL A 186 -9.34 12.25 5.48
N ASN A 187 -9.47 12.95 6.60
CA ASN A 187 -9.40 14.41 6.63
C ASN A 187 -8.13 14.86 7.36
N LEU A 188 -7.37 15.69 6.70
CA LEU A 188 -6.14 16.30 7.21
C LEU A 188 -6.33 17.82 7.23
N ASN A 189 -5.97 18.46 8.33
CA ASN A 189 -5.98 19.92 8.45
C ASN A 189 -4.60 20.41 8.90
N ILE A 190 -4.45 21.72 8.95
CA ILE A 190 -3.20 22.36 9.41
C ILE A 190 -2.01 21.93 8.52
N LEU A 191 -2.25 21.88 7.21
CA LEU A 191 -1.20 21.65 6.22
C LEU A 191 -0.64 23.00 5.75
N ASP A 192 0.67 23.12 5.78
CA ASP A 192 1.33 24.36 5.35
C ASP A 192 1.21 24.58 3.84
N ARG A 193 1.24 25.83 3.43
CA ARG A 193 1.24 26.19 2.02
C ARG A 193 2.42 25.58 1.27
N THR A 194 3.60 25.56 1.89
CA THR A 194 4.81 24.99 1.32
C THR A 194 4.70 23.51 1.05
N PHE A 195 4.01 22.76 1.91
CA PHE A 195 3.70 21.34 1.70
C PHE A 195 2.74 21.16 0.52
N ILE A 196 1.64 21.91 0.50
CA ILE A 196 0.60 21.82 -0.55
C ILE A 196 1.15 22.22 -1.91
N GLU A 197 2.01 23.23 -2.00
CA GLU A 197 2.67 23.67 -3.24
C GLU A 197 3.90 22.82 -3.58
N GLY A 198 4.34 21.95 -2.66
CA GLY A 198 5.48 21.07 -2.83
C GLY A 198 5.30 20.07 -3.99
N VAL A 199 6.42 19.75 -4.65
CA VAL A 199 6.43 18.89 -5.85
C VAL A 199 5.83 17.50 -5.58
N ASP A 200 6.12 16.92 -4.42
CA ASP A 200 5.68 15.57 -4.05
C ASP A 200 4.17 15.53 -3.79
N PHE A 201 3.63 16.53 -3.03
CA PHE A 201 2.19 16.60 -2.83
C PHE A 201 1.43 16.85 -4.14
N GLN A 202 1.95 17.71 -5.02
CA GLN A 202 1.32 17.97 -6.32
C GLN A 202 1.39 16.75 -7.25
N ALA A 203 2.46 15.95 -7.17
CA ALA A 203 2.56 14.68 -7.88
C ALA A 203 1.55 13.65 -7.33
N PHE A 204 1.46 13.49 -6.01
CA PHE A 204 0.44 12.65 -5.38
C PHE A 204 -0.98 13.08 -5.74
N ARG A 205 -1.26 14.39 -5.70
CA ARG A 205 -2.57 14.93 -6.07
C ARG A 205 -2.97 14.55 -7.50
N ARG A 206 -2.04 14.59 -8.46
CA ARG A 206 -2.30 14.14 -9.84
C ARG A 206 -2.57 12.63 -9.86
N HIS A 207 -1.70 11.83 -9.24
CA HIS A 207 -1.83 10.38 -9.13
C HIS A 207 -3.20 9.98 -8.55
N PHE A 208 -3.61 10.59 -7.44
CA PHE A 208 -4.90 10.38 -6.79
C PHE A 208 -6.07 10.79 -7.72
N ASN A 209 -5.98 11.97 -8.35
CA ASN A 209 -7.03 12.48 -9.21
C ASN A 209 -7.20 11.67 -10.51
N ASP A 210 -6.12 11.05 -10.99
CA ASP A 210 -6.14 10.12 -12.12
C ASP A 210 -6.76 8.75 -11.74
N GLY A 211 -7.09 8.54 -10.45
CA GLY A 211 -7.73 7.32 -9.96
C GLY A 211 -6.77 6.14 -9.84
N ARG A 212 -5.47 6.38 -9.81
CA ARG A 212 -4.44 5.34 -9.63
C ARG A 212 -4.43 4.84 -8.21
N THR A 213 -3.92 3.63 -8.03
CA THR A 213 -3.81 2.96 -6.73
C THR A 213 -2.57 3.42 -5.96
N PHE A 214 -2.62 3.32 -4.64
CA PHE A 214 -1.52 3.67 -3.74
C PHE A 214 -1.68 2.93 -2.40
N PHE A 215 -0.62 2.84 -1.62
CA PHE A 215 -0.73 2.38 -0.24
C PHE A 215 -0.96 3.58 0.68
N PHE A 216 -1.80 3.39 1.67
CA PHE A 216 -2.08 4.38 2.72
C PHE A 216 -1.86 3.75 4.09
N ALA A 217 -1.28 4.51 5.02
CA ALA A 217 -1.20 4.18 6.43
C ALA A 217 -1.53 5.41 7.27
N ALA A 218 -2.38 5.23 8.29
CA ALA A 218 -2.90 6.32 9.11
C ALA A 218 -1.88 6.88 10.12
N GLY A 219 -0.86 6.12 10.43
CA GLY A 219 0.21 6.46 11.37
C GLY A 219 0.85 5.18 11.86
N PRO A 220 1.82 4.64 11.13
CA PRO A 220 2.32 3.28 11.31
C PRO A 220 2.74 2.89 12.72
N SER A 221 3.34 3.81 13.48
CA SER A 221 3.78 3.52 14.86
C SER A 221 2.67 3.61 15.91
N THR A 222 1.54 4.24 15.56
CA THR A 222 0.43 4.46 16.48
C THR A 222 -0.74 3.54 16.17
N PHE A 223 -0.93 3.20 14.89
CA PHE A 223 -2.03 2.41 14.36
C PHE A 223 -1.47 1.31 13.45
N GLU A 224 -0.82 0.31 14.05
CA GLU A 224 -0.06 -0.74 13.33
C GLU A 224 -0.92 -1.60 12.39
N ASP A 225 -2.23 -1.65 12.59
CA ASP A 225 -3.16 -2.39 11.72
C ASP A 225 -3.93 -1.49 10.74
N ASP A 226 -3.64 -0.18 10.73
CA ASP A 226 -4.41 0.78 9.94
C ASP A 226 -3.64 1.23 8.69
N GLY A 227 -3.49 0.30 7.78
CA GLY A 227 -2.91 0.55 6.47
C GLY A 227 -3.41 -0.45 5.44
N SER A 228 -3.58 0.01 4.20
CA SER A 228 -4.03 -0.83 3.10
C SER A 228 -3.62 -0.29 1.73
N PHE A 229 -3.81 -1.12 0.72
CA PHE A 229 -3.75 -0.75 -0.69
C PHE A 229 -5.09 -0.13 -1.09
N CYS A 230 -5.07 1.09 -1.56
CA CYS A 230 -6.23 1.93 -1.72
C CYS A 230 -6.33 2.52 -3.12
N ARG A 231 -7.56 2.92 -3.46
CA ARG A 231 -7.85 3.82 -4.57
C ARG A 231 -8.81 4.92 -4.13
N ARG A 232 -8.97 5.94 -4.96
CA ARG A 232 -9.99 6.95 -4.76
C ARG A 232 -11.40 6.36 -4.92
N SER A 233 -12.30 6.64 -3.97
CA SER A 233 -13.71 6.22 -4.05
C SER A 233 -14.70 7.36 -4.26
N GLY A 234 -14.26 8.59 -4.34
CA GLY A 234 -15.13 9.77 -4.43
C GLY A 234 -14.53 10.90 -5.24
N ASP A 235 -14.70 12.12 -4.75
CA ASP A 235 -14.26 13.35 -5.40
C ASP A 235 -12.74 13.44 -5.57
N THR A 236 -12.33 14.32 -6.46
CA THR A 236 -10.91 14.67 -6.66
C THR A 236 -10.35 15.39 -5.45
N LEU A 237 -9.09 15.17 -5.16
CA LEU A 237 -8.36 15.84 -4.10
C LEU A 237 -8.17 17.32 -4.41
N LYS A 238 -8.85 18.16 -3.60
CA LYS A 238 -8.85 19.62 -3.73
C LYS A 238 -8.53 20.24 -2.38
N PRO A 239 -7.29 20.71 -2.17
CA PRO A 239 -6.98 21.46 -0.96
C PRO A 239 -7.87 22.70 -0.84
N THR A 240 -8.39 22.95 0.36
CA THR A 240 -9.17 24.14 0.68
C THR A 240 -8.57 24.85 1.89
N PHE A 241 -8.77 26.17 2.00
CA PHE A 241 -8.34 26.89 3.18
C PHE A 241 -9.13 26.47 4.43
N THR A 242 -8.46 26.45 5.56
CA THR A 242 -9.10 26.39 6.89
C THR A 242 -9.83 27.69 7.18
N ASN A 243 -10.69 27.70 8.20
CA ASN A 243 -11.49 28.89 8.54
C ASN A 243 -10.66 30.12 8.91
N ASP A 244 -9.40 29.96 9.33
CA ASP A 244 -8.47 31.05 9.62
C ASP A 244 -7.75 31.58 8.37
N GLY A 245 -7.87 30.88 7.23
CA GLY A 245 -7.23 31.26 5.96
C GLY A 245 -5.69 31.15 5.95
N ILE A 246 -5.09 30.52 6.95
CA ILE A 246 -3.65 30.37 7.12
C ILE A 246 -3.19 29.00 6.61
N PHE A 247 -3.90 27.96 6.99
CA PHE A 247 -3.58 26.59 6.67
C PHE A 247 -4.53 26.00 5.62
N TYR A 248 -4.13 24.88 5.05
CA TYR A 248 -4.96 24.09 4.16
C TYR A 248 -5.50 22.86 4.86
N GLN A 249 -6.65 22.41 4.38
CA GLN A 249 -7.22 21.11 4.68
C GLN A 249 -7.40 20.29 3.40
N VAL A 250 -7.29 18.97 3.55
CA VAL A 250 -7.40 18.00 2.48
C VAL A 250 -8.32 16.87 2.93
N GLY A 251 -9.31 16.53 2.11
CA GLY A 251 -10.15 15.35 2.29
C GLY A 251 -9.90 14.33 1.19
N MET A 252 -9.78 13.06 1.58
CA MET A 252 -9.60 11.92 0.68
C MET A 252 -10.63 10.85 0.99
N ASN A 253 -11.47 10.51 0.03
CA ASN A 253 -12.34 9.33 0.13
C ASN A 253 -11.59 8.13 -0.45
N LEU A 254 -11.37 7.12 0.37
CA LEU A 254 -10.59 5.94 0.06
C LEU A 254 -11.47 4.69 0.01
N GLU A 255 -11.26 3.87 -1.00
CA GLU A 255 -11.70 2.48 -1.03
C GLU A 255 -10.45 1.60 -0.91
N ALA A 256 -10.40 0.80 0.14
CA ALA A 256 -9.29 -0.11 0.40
C ALA A 256 -9.59 -1.51 -0.16
N PHE A 257 -8.55 -2.16 -0.64
CA PHE A 257 -8.59 -3.56 -1.04
C PHE A 257 -8.72 -4.44 0.22
N VAL A 258 -9.73 -5.27 0.23
CA VAL A 258 -9.97 -6.31 1.24
C VAL A 258 -9.71 -7.64 0.56
N GLY A 259 -8.53 -8.20 0.81
CA GLY A 259 -8.08 -9.48 0.25
C GLY A 259 -8.83 -10.68 0.80
#